data_5d408839cae479adc5868bf12582c4d4
#
_entry.id   5d408839cae479adc5868bf12582c4d4
#
_cell.length_a   1.000
_cell.length_b   1.000
_cell.length_c   1.000
_cell.angle_alpha   90.00
_cell.angle_beta   90.00
_cell.angle_gamma   90.00
#
_symmetry.space_group_name_H-M   'P 1'
#
loop_
_entity.id
_entity.type
_entity.pdbx_description
1 polymer ?
#
loop_
_entity_poly.entity_id
_entity_poly.type
_entity_poly.pdbx_seq_one_letter_code
_entity_poly.pdbx_strand_id
1 'polypeptide(L)'
;MTALEVKKSIEDAEVFELPEPKDKHRLKVVNIADLLAMDIPPREYLLHPVIQQQGLCMVFARRGVGKTHVGLGIAYAVASGGEFLKWTATEPRRVVYIDGEMPAEAMQGRLAQIVKSSSTEPPDASYFRLITPDLQDCTMPDLSTPEGQAE
;
A
#
# COMPACT_ATOMS: atom_id res chain seq x y z
N MET A 1 47.86 4.96 -38.22
CA MET A 1 46.93 5.99 -37.66
C MET A 1 47.81 7.10 -37.12
N THR A 2 47.79 8.25 -37.76
CA THR A 2 48.64 9.40 -37.38
C THR A 2 47.93 10.22 -36.29
N ALA A 3 48.67 10.99 -35.50
CA ALA A 3 48.11 11.83 -34.46
C ALA A 3 47.05 12.83 -34.97
N LEU A 4 47.10 13.16 -36.26
CA LEU A 4 46.14 14.05 -36.93
C LEU A 4 44.80 13.35 -37.19
N GLU A 5 44.81 12.04 -37.53
CA GLU A 5 43.60 11.22 -37.73
C GLU A 5 42.87 10.96 -36.42
N VAL A 6 43.60 10.78 -35.32
CA VAL A 6 43.03 10.62 -33.98
C VAL A 6 42.34 11.91 -33.50
N LYS A 7 43.00 13.08 -33.76
CA LYS A 7 42.42 14.38 -33.42
C LYS A 7 41.11 14.65 -34.17
N LYS A 8 41.08 14.34 -35.46
CA LYS A 8 39.90 14.54 -36.30
C LYS A 8 38.74 13.59 -35.89
N SER A 9 39.08 12.36 -35.49
CA SER A 9 38.08 11.40 -34.99
C SER A 9 37.49 11.78 -33.62
N ILE A 10 38.20 12.57 -32.82
CA ILE A 10 37.70 13.11 -31.54
C ILE A 10 36.86 14.36 -31.79
N GLU A 11 37.17 15.18 -32.76
CA GLU A 11 36.40 16.36 -33.14
C GLU A 11 35.09 16.01 -33.85
N ASP A 12 35.05 14.90 -34.60
CA ASP A 12 33.85 14.37 -35.27
C ASP A 12 33.03 13.42 -34.39
N ALA A 13 33.46 13.12 -33.16
CA ALA A 13 32.65 12.33 -32.21
C ALA A 13 31.44 13.16 -31.76
N GLU A 14 30.23 12.73 -32.17
CA GLU A 14 29.02 13.27 -31.64
C GLU A 14 29.09 13.21 -30.11
N VAL A 15 29.04 14.39 -29.49
CA VAL A 15 28.91 14.49 -28.02
C VAL A 15 27.59 13.84 -27.67
N PHE A 16 27.62 12.61 -27.16
CA PHE A 16 26.46 11.97 -26.61
C PHE A 16 26.05 12.77 -25.36
N GLU A 17 25.12 13.70 -25.56
CA GLU A 17 24.46 14.38 -24.46
C GLU A 17 23.65 13.31 -23.68
N LEU A 18 24.16 12.95 -22.50
CA LEU A 18 23.37 12.17 -21.56
C LEU A 18 22.06 12.91 -21.32
N PRO A 19 20.90 12.25 -21.49
CA PRO A 19 19.62 12.89 -21.18
C PRO A 19 19.71 13.44 -19.77
N GLU A 20 19.40 14.71 -19.61
CA GLU A 20 19.29 15.37 -18.29
C GLU A 20 18.55 14.42 -17.35
N PRO A 21 19.13 14.05 -16.19
CA PRO A 21 18.44 13.21 -15.24
C PRO A 21 17.15 13.91 -14.89
N LYS A 22 16.02 13.34 -15.29
CA LYS A 22 14.70 13.84 -14.94
C LYS A 22 14.67 13.91 -13.41
N ASP A 23 14.75 15.12 -12.88
CA ASP A 23 14.97 15.47 -11.47
C ASP A 23 13.77 15.05 -10.60
N LYS A 24 13.46 13.74 -10.58
CA LYS A 24 12.24 13.22 -9.98
C LYS A 24 12.39 12.82 -8.51
N HIS A 25 13.58 12.64 -7.97
CA HIS A 25 13.72 12.20 -6.57
C HIS A 25 15.06 12.62 -5.95
N ARG A 26 15.31 13.93 -5.83
CA ARG A 26 16.37 14.38 -4.93
C ARG A 26 15.95 14.13 -3.50
N LEU A 27 16.64 13.23 -2.80
CA LEU A 27 16.48 13.06 -1.37
C LEU A 27 16.79 14.39 -0.67
N LYS A 28 15.83 14.86 0.14
CA LYS A 28 16.05 16.05 0.98
C LYS A 28 16.85 15.62 2.21
N VAL A 29 18.06 16.14 2.34
CA VAL A 29 18.90 15.96 3.53
C VAL A 29 18.59 17.10 4.51
N VAL A 30 18.25 16.74 5.74
CA VAL A 30 17.94 17.71 6.81
C VAL A 30 18.95 17.48 7.93
N ASN A 31 19.56 18.54 8.45
CA ASN A 31 20.42 18.46 9.62
C ASN A 31 19.57 18.35 10.91
N ILE A 32 20.21 17.96 12.01
CA ILE A 32 19.52 17.72 13.28
C ILE A 32 18.86 18.99 13.85
N ALA A 33 19.50 20.14 13.73
CA ALA A 33 18.97 21.39 14.26
C ALA A 33 17.69 21.81 13.53
N ASP A 34 17.71 21.71 12.19
CA ASP A 34 16.52 22.00 11.38
C ASP A 34 15.40 21.01 11.66
N LEU A 35 15.72 19.71 11.80
CA LEU A 35 14.72 18.69 12.12
C LEU A 35 14.02 18.94 13.46
N LEU A 36 14.78 19.32 14.49
CA LEU A 36 14.25 19.63 15.82
C LEU A 36 13.44 20.94 15.86
N ALA A 37 13.68 21.85 14.92
CA ALA A 37 12.92 23.09 14.77
C ALA A 37 11.64 22.94 13.93
N MET A 38 11.45 21.80 13.24
CA MET A 38 10.25 21.55 12.45
C MET A 38 9.06 21.22 13.34
N ASP A 39 7.93 21.84 13.05
CA ASP A 39 6.62 21.41 13.57
C ASP A 39 6.11 20.25 12.71
N ILE A 40 6.33 19.02 13.19
CA ILE A 40 5.92 17.80 12.49
C ILE A 40 4.70 17.24 13.23
N PRO A 41 3.50 17.30 12.64
CA PRO A 41 2.30 16.76 13.26
C PRO A 41 2.42 15.24 13.48
N PRO A 42 1.90 14.70 14.58
CA PRO A 42 1.87 13.27 14.83
C PRO A 42 1.01 12.57 13.77
N ARG A 43 1.39 11.35 13.38
CA ARG A 43 0.59 10.54 12.46
C ARG A 43 -0.72 10.13 13.12
N GLU A 44 -1.80 10.26 12.38
CA GLU A 44 -3.12 9.79 12.80
C GLU A 44 -3.18 8.26 12.86
N TYR A 45 -4.04 7.73 13.72
CA TYR A 45 -4.36 6.31 13.74
C TYR A 45 -5.53 6.02 12.80
N LEU A 46 -5.34 5.06 11.90
CA LEU A 46 -6.44 4.46 11.11
C LEU A 46 -7.24 3.48 11.97
N LEU A 47 -6.55 2.77 12.86
CA LEU A 47 -7.13 1.88 13.87
C LEU A 47 -6.29 1.98 15.15
N HIS A 48 -6.78 2.68 16.14
CA HIS A 48 -6.05 2.91 17.39
C HIS A 48 -6.05 1.65 18.28
N PRO A 49 -4.94 1.29 18.91
CA PRO A 49 -3.59 1.90 18.81
C PRO A 49 -2.64 1.17 17.84
N VAL A 50 -3.18 0.41 16.88
CA VAL A 50 -2.44 -0.64 16.14
C VAL A 50 -1.93 -0.16 14.78
N ILE A 51 -2.77 0.57 14.01
CA ILE A 51 -2.45 0.96 12.64
C ILE A 51 -2.42 2.48 12.53
N GLN A 52 -1.25 3.01 12.27
CA GLN A 52 -1.06 4.43 11.96
C GLN A 52 -1.10 4.68 10.45
N GLN A 53 -1.43 5.89 10.06
CA GLN A 53 -1.32 6.36 8.68
C GLN A 53 0.12 6.18 8.16
N GLN A 54 0.27 5.66 6.93
CA GLN A 54 1.56 5.31 6.32
C GLN A 54 2.38 4.28 7.13
N GLY A 55 1.74 3.56 8.04
CA GLY A 55 2.36 2.49 8.79
C GLY A 55 2.24 1.14 8.09
N LEU A 56 3.20 0.25 8.32
CA LEU A 56 3.14 -1.16 7.94
C LEU A 56 2.85 -1.98 9.19
N CYS A 57 1.84 -2.84 9.12
CA CYS A 57 1.49 -3.77 10.19
C CYS A 57 1.49 -5.21 9.65
N MET A 58 2.05 -6.15 10.39
CA MET A 58 2.05 -7.56 10.05
C MET A 58 1.31 -8.37 11.11
N VAL A 59 0.34 -9.16 10.67
CA VAL A 59 -0.37 -10.14 11.52
C VAL A 59 0.13 -11.53 11.18
N PHE A 60 0.79 -12.19 12.12
CA PHE A 60 1.28 -13.55 11.93
C PHE A 60 0.74 -14.48 13.01
N ALA A 61 0.41 -15.71 12.60
CA ALA A 61 -0.03 -16.77 13.49
C ALA A 61 0.00 -18.13 12.75
N ARG A 62 -0.16 -19.23 13.45
CA ARG A 62 -0.27 -20.56 12.84
C ARG A 62 -1.46 -20.64 11.87
N ARG A 63 -1.41 -21.59 10.95
CA ARG A 63 -2.52 -21.87 10.03
C ARG A 63 -3.78 -22.23 10.83
N GLY A 64 -4.95 -21.78 10.39
CA GLY A 64 -6.25 -22.13 10.96
C GLY A 64 -6.71 -21.30 12.17
N VAL A 65 -5.89 -20.39 12.73
CA VAL A 65 -6.28 -19.58 13.91
C VAL A 65 -7.14 -18.34 13.59
N GLY A 66 -7.52 -18.10 12.33
CA GLY A 66 -8.43 -17.03 11.98
C GLY A 66 -7.79 -15.72 11.52
N LYS A 67 -6.52 -15.73 11.04
CA LYS A 67 -5.85 -14.51 10.53
C LYS A 67 -6.69 -13.71 9.53
N THR A 68 -7.30 -14.41 8.56
CA THR A 68 -8.16 -13.77 7.55
C THR A 68 -9.37 -13.11 8.18
N HIS A 69 -10.00 -13.74 9.18
CA HIS A 69 -11.12 -13.12 9.90
C HIS A 69 -10.68 -11.86 10.65
N VAL A 70 -9.51 -11.88 11.27
CA VAL A 70 -8.92 -10.69 11.91
C VAL A 70 -8.63 -9.61 10.87
N GLY A 71 -8.03 -9.96 9.73
CA GLY A 71 -7.77 -9.01 8.64
C GLY A 71 -9.03 -8.36 8.09
N LEU A 72 -10.08 -9.15 7.85
CA LEU A 72 -11.39 -8.65 7.40
C LEU A 72 -12.06 -7.76 8.47
N GLY A 73 -11.99 -8.14 9.74
CA GLY A 73 -12.54 -7.35 10.83
C GLY A 73 -11.84 -6.00 10.98
N ILE A 74 -10.51 -5.97 10.88
CA ILE A 74 -9.71 -4.74 10.84
C ILE A 74 -10.13 -3.87 9.66
N ALA A 75 -10.16 -4.44 8.46
CA ALA A 75 -10.51 -3.74 7.24
C ALA A 75 -11.91 -3.13 7.30
N TYR A 76 -12.87 -3.88 7.83
CA TYR A 76 -14.25 -3.40 8.00
C TYR A 76 -14.35 -2.29 9.06
N ALA A 77 -13.67 -2.42 10.20
CA ALA A 77 -13.65 -1.38 11.23
C ALA A 77 -13.07 -0.07 10.70
N VAL A 78 -11.97 -0.13 9.92
CA VAL A 78 -11.40 1.05 9.28
C VAL A 78 -12.34 1.64 8.24
N ALA A 79 -13.01 0.79 7.44
CA ALA A 79 -13.94 1.25 6.41
C ALA A 79 -15.20 1.91 6.98
N SER A 80 -15.68 1.43 8.14
CA SER A 80 -16.90 1.92 8.79
C SER A 80 -16.68 3.01 9.84
N GLY A 81 -15.40 3.31 10.21
CA GLY A 81 -15.11 4.17 11.36
C GLY A 81 -15.56 3.56 12.68
N GLY A 82 -15.59 2.22 12.75
CA GLY A 82 -16.10 1.47 13.90
C GLY A 82 -14.99 0.85 14.75
N GLU A 83 -15.32 -0.30 15.33
CA GLU A 83 -14.39 -1.01 16.22
C GLU A 83 -14.24 -2.49 15.81
N PHE A 84 -13.08 -3.06 16.12
CA PHE A 84 -12.83 -4.48 16.03
C PHE A 84 -11.98 -4.93 17.23
N LEU A 85 -12.51 -5.89 18.02
CA LEU A 85 -11.94 -6.32 19.30
C LEU A 85 -11.86 -5.14 20.29
N LYS A 86 -10.64 -4.66 20.57
CA LYS A 86 -10.36 -3.52 21.47
C LYS A 86 -9.84 -2.30 20.69
N TRP A 87 -9.85 -2.36 19.38
CA TRP A 87 -9.29 -1.36 18.49
C TRP A 87 -10.39 -0.53 17.86
N THR A 88 -10.19 0.78 17.79
CA THR A 88 -11.18 1.72 17.33
C THR A 88 -10.64 2.55 16.18
N ALA A 89 -11.40 2.65 15.09
CA ALA A 89 -11.18 3.62 14.03
C ALA A 89 -11.94 4.91 14.36
N THR A 90 -11.26 6.05 14.31
CA THR A 90 -11.85 7.35 14.68
C THR A 90 -12.79 7.90 13.61
N GLU A 91 -12.53 7.52 12.36
CA GLU A 91 -13.32 7.94 11.19
C GLU A 91 -13.24 6.89 10.08
N PRO A 92 -14.24 6.84 9.18
CA PRO A 92 -14.21 5.92 8.04
C PRO A 92 -13.10 6.28 7.06
N ARG A 93 -12.36 5.26 6.61
CA ARG A 93 -11.34 5.39 5.56
C ARG A 93 -11.56 4.36 4.46
N ARG A 94 -11.19 4.69 3.24
CA ARG A 94 -11.29 3.76 2.11
C ARG A 94 -10.27 2.64 2.25
N VAL A 95 -10.74 1.40 2.09
CA VAL A 95 -9.93 0.19 2.22
C VAL A 95 -10.03 -0.62 0.94
N VAL A 96 -8.88 -1.14 0.48
CA VAL A 96 -8.81 -2.21 -0.51
C VAL A 96 -8.28 -3.44 0.20
N TYR A 97 -9.07 -4.50 0.23
CA TYR A 97 -8.69 -5.80 0.78
C TYR A 97 -8.34 -6.76 -0.36
N ILE A 98 -7.12 -7.28 -0.35
CA ILE A 98 -6.64 -8.22 -1.37
C ILE A 98 -6.45 -9.58 -0.69
N ASP A 99 -7.10 -10.61 -1.23
CA ASP A 99 -6.95 -12.00 -0.78
C ASP A 99 -6.63 -12.89 -1.98
N GLY A 100 -5.54 -13.64 -1.89
CA GLY A 100 -5.06 -14.53 -2.95
C GLY A 100 -5.36 -16.02 -2.71
N GLU A 101 -5.99 -16.37 -1.58
CA GLU A 101 -6.12 -17.77 -1.16
C GLU A 101 -7.56 -18.22 -0.94
N MET A 102 -8.44 -17.34 -0.50
CA MET A 102 -9.77 -17.73 -0.04
C MET A 102 -10.80 -17.70 -1.18
N PRO A 103 -11.63 -18.76 -1.32
CA PRO A 103 -12.76 -18.74 -2.22
C PRO A 103 -13.73 -17.58 -1.93
N ALA A 104 -14.27 -16.96 -2.98
CA ALA A 104 -15.15 -15.80 -2.87
C ALA A 104 -16.41 -16.09 -2.01
N GLU A 105 -16.98 -17.29 -2.10
CA GLU A 105 -18.11 -17.71 -1.27
C GLU A 105 -17.78 -17.68 0.24
N ALA A 106 -16.61 -18.23 0.62
CA ALA A 106 -16.17 -18.25 2.00
C ALA A 106 -15.88 -16.82 2.52
N MET A 107 -15.34 -15.96 1.66
CA MET A 107 -15.11 -14.55 1.92
C MET A 107 -16.43 -13.81 2.17
N GLN A 108 -17.42 -14.00 1.29
CA GLN A 108 -18.76 -13.43 1.41
C GLN A 108 -19.42 -13.82 2.73
N GLY A 109 -19.38 -15.12 3.09
CA GLY A 109 -19.96 -15.60 4.34
C GLY A 109 -19.32 -14.97 5.58
N ARG A 110 -18.00 -14.79 5.58
CA ARG A 110 -17.27 -14.15 6.69
C ARG A 110 -17.56 -12.66 6.80
N LEU A 111 -17.57 -11.95 5.67
CA LEU A 111 -17.94 -10.54 5.65
C LEU A 111 -19.38 -10.33 6.14
N ALA A 112 -20.33 -11.16 5.71
CA ALA A 112 -21.72 -11.08 6.18
C ALA A 112 -21.82 -11.22 7.71
N GLN A 113 -21.02 -12.10 8.33
CA GLN A 113 -20.96 -12.23 9.78
C GLN A 113 -20.37 -10.98 10.45
N ILE A 114 -19.31 -10.40 9.90
CA ILE A 114 -18.68 -9.18 10.42
C ILE A 114 -19.66 -8.02 10.35
N VAL A 115 -20.29 -7.80 9.18
CA VAL A 115 -21.32 -6.76 8.98
C VAL A 115 -22.44 -6.91 9.99
N LYS A 116 -22.96 -8.12 10.16
CA LYS A 116 -24.06 -8.38 11.11
C LYS A 116 -23.68 -8.12 12.58
N SER A 117 -22.41 -8.31 12.93
CA SER A 117 -21.92 -8.09 14.31
C SER A 117 -21.43 -6.68 14.57
N SER A 118 -21.24 -5.86 13.53
CA SER A 118 -20.78 -4.49 13.66
C SER A 118 -21.92 -3.55 14.05
N SER A 119 -21.59 -2.54 14.85
CA SER A 119 -22.49 -1.43 15.22
C SER A 119 -22.46 -0.26 14.24
N THR A 120 -21.50 -0.27 13.30
CA THR A 120 -21.28 0.80 12.31
C THR A 120 -21.23 0.22 10.91
N GLU A 121 -21.58 1.06 9.93
CA GLU A 121 -21.54 0.72 8.52
C GLU A 121 -20.65 1.72 7.75
N PRO A 122 -19.97 1.30 6.67
CA PRO A 122 -19.28 2.22 5.80
C PRO A 122 -20.23 3.27 5.21
N PRO A 123 -19.79 4.52 4.99
CA PRO A 123 -20.63 5.58 4.44
C PRO A 123 -21.24 5.24 3.07
N ASP A 124 -20.52 4.50 2.24
CA ASP A 124 -20.98 3.98 0.96
C ASP A 124 -20.13 2.76 0.51
N ALA A 125 -20.55 2.11 -0.58
CA ALA A 125 -19.89 0.90 -1.10
C ALA A 125 -18.44 1.12 -1.56
N SER A 126 -17.98 2.35 -1.78
CA SER A 126 -16.61 2.64 -2.19
C SER A 126 -15.58 2.58 -1.05
N TYR A 127 -16.06 2.56 0.20
CA TYR A 127 -15.19 2.52 1.37
C TYR A 127 -14.58 1.14 1.63
N PHE A 128 -15.22 0.06 1.20
CA PHE A 128 -14.67 -1.29 1.28
C PHE A 128 -14.67 -1.94 -0.10
N ARG A 129 -13.49 -2.19 -0.65
CA ARG A 129 -13.31 -2.87 -1.92
C ARG A 129 -12.51 -4.15 -1.71
N LEU A 130 -12.87 -5.19 -2.47
CA LEU A 130 -12.26 -6.51 -2.39
C LEU A 130 -11.69 -6.92 -3.74
N ILE A 131 -10.49 -7.48 -3.72
CA ILE A 131 -9.87 -8.15 -4.86
C ILE A 131 -9.61 -9.59 -4.45
N THR A 132 -10.17 -10.55 -5.20
CA THR A 132 -9.97 -11.99 -5.02
C THR A 132 -9.89 -12.68 -6.38
N PRO A 133 -9.09 -13.74 -6.55
CA PRO A 133 -8.91 -14.44 -7.82
C PRO A 133 -10.22 -14.90 -8.47
N ASP A 134 -11.16 -15.42 -7.68
CA ASP A 134 -12.43 -15.96 -8.16
C ASP A 134 -13.33 -14.93 -8.87
N LEU A 135 -13.08 -13.66 -8.69
CA LEU A 135 -13.86 -12.56 -9.28
C LEU A 135 -13.10 -11.83 -10.40
N GLN A 136 -11.95 -12.36 -10.82
CA GLN A 136 -11.16 -11.78 -11.89
C GLN A 136 -11.35 -12.57 -13.19
N ASP A 137 -11.40 -11.86 -14.31
CA ASP A 137 -11.40 -12.45 -15.66
C ASP A 137 -9.96 -12.75 -16.15
N CYS A 138 -8.95 -12.37 -15.37
CA CYS A 138 -7.51 -12.56 -15.66
C CYS A 138 -6.78 -13.18 -14.48
N THR A 139 -5.56 -13.65 -14.73
CA THR A 139 -4.67 -14.11 -13.67
C THR A 139 -4.27 -12.95 -12.77
N MET A 140 -4.29 -13.16 -11.44
CA MET A 140 -3.80 -12.17 -10.49
C MET A 140 -2.33 -11.83 -10.77
N PRO A 141 -1.95 -10.54 -10.72
CA PRO A 141 -0.57 -10.13 -10.92
C PRO A 141 0.35 -10.70 -9.83
N ASP A 142 1.56 -11.07 -10.21
CA ASP A 142 2.59 -11.49 -9.26
C ASP A 142 3.23 -10.26 -8.61
N LEU A 143 2.73 -9.88 -7.44
CA LEU A 143 3.23 -8.72 -6.69
C LEU A 143 4.67 -8.85 -6.20
N SER A 144 5.33 -10.00 -6.41
CA SER A 144 6.76 -10.16 -6.14
C SER A 144 7.64 -9.59 -7.26
N THR A 145 7.07 -9.27 -8.41
CA THR A 145 7.74 -8.71 -9.58
C THR A 145 7.43 -7.23 -9.77
N PRO A 146 8.37 -6.43 -10.34
CA PRO A 146 8.11 -5.02 -10.67
C PRO A 146 6.96 -4.83 -11.65
N GLU A 147 6.81 -5.74 -12.62
CA GLU A 147 5.74 -5.73 -13.63
C GLU A 147 4.37 -5.91 -12.96
N GLY A 148 4.24 -6.90 -12.07
CA GLY A 148 2.99 -7.16 -11.35
C GLY A 148 2.65 -6.08 -10.30
N GLN A 149 3.62 -5.27 -9.88
CA GLN A 149 3.36 -4.12 -9.00
C GLN A 149 2.92 -2.86 -9.77
N ALA A 150 3.05 -2.87 -11.10
CA ALA A 150 2.69 -1.73 -11.96
C ALA A 150 1.24 -1.80 -12.46
N GLU A 151 0.56 -2.94 -12.31
CA GLU A 151 -0.86 -3.15 -12.61
C GLU A 151 -1.76 -2.73 -11.44
#